data_5169422573e492c878e4888bfecc71de
#
_entry.id   5169422573e492c878e4888bfecc71de
#
_cell.length_a   1.000
_cell.length_b   1.000
_cell.length_c   1.000
_cell.angle_alpha   90.00
_cell.angle_beta   90.00
_cell.angle_gamma   90.00
#
_symmetry.space_group_name_H-M   'P 1'
#
loop_
_entity.id
_entity.type
_entity.pdbx_description
1 polymer ?
#
loop_
_entity_poly.entity_id
_entity_poly.type
_entity_poly.pdbx_seq_one_letter_code
_entity_poly.pdbx_strand_id
1 'polypeptide(L)'
;AVDLVSSMLDDVGIEGIEVEDNVPLTEKETKGMFIDILPELPPDEGVAKVSFYLDDDDQVEETLRRVEEGLDELAAYTNLGQRSIEASETEDKDWINNWKQYFKPFTVDHILIKPTWETIPEEHKDKLLVQIDPGTAFGTGMHETTQLCIRQLEKYVHSESEILDVGTGSGILGITALKLGAKEVWGTDLDENAITAVGEN
;
A
#
# COMPACT_ATOMS: atom_id res chain seq x y z
N ALA A 1 6.73 -23.37 -14.03
CA ALA A 1 5.57 -23.89 -13.27
C ALA A 1 4.67 -22.75 -12.78
N VAL A 2 5.25 -21.70 -12.20
CA VAL A 2 4.49 -20.55 -11.66
C VAL A 2 3.55 -19.95 -12.70
N ASP A 3 4.03 -19.61 -13.91
CA ASP A 3 3.20 -19.01 -14.96
C ASP A 3 1.98 -19.88 -15.35
N LEU A 4 2.15 -21.21 -15.32
CA LEU A 4 1.05 -22.14 -15.62
C LEU A 4 0.02 -22.16 -14.49
N VAL A 5 0.48 -22.11 -13.23
CA VAL A 5 -0.40 -22.02 -12.06
C VAL A 5 -1.13 -20.68 -12.07
N SER A 6 -0.44 -19.58 -12.34
CA SER A 6 -1.06 -18.25 -12.45
C SER A 6 -2.15 -18.20 -13.53
N SER A 7 -1.87 -18.76 -14.70
CA SER A 7 -2.88 -18.84 -15.79
C SER A 7 -4.09 -19.71 -15.42
N MET A 8 -3.84 -20.82 -14.73
CA MET A 8 -4.93 -21.69 -14.26
C MET A 8 -5.80 -21.00 -13.21
N LEU A 9 -5.19 -20.24 -12.29
CA LEU A 9 -5.93 -19.47 -11.27
C LEU A 9 -6.80 -18.38 -11.93
N ASP A 10 -6.30 -17.71 -12.96
CA ASP A 10 -7.07 -16.75 -13.76
C ASP A 10 -8.27 -17.43 -14.46
N ASP A 11 -8.06 -18.62 -15.06
CA ASP A 11 -9.14 -19.43 -15.66
C ASP A 11 -10.20 -19.86 -14.65
N VAL A 12 -9.83 -20.04 -13.39
CA VAL A 12 -10.77 -20.32 -12.28
C VAL A 12 -11.55 -19.07 -11.88
N GLY A 13 -11.08 -17.87 -12.24
CA GLY A 13 -11.70 -16.58 -11.93
C GLY A 13 -11.07 -15.88 -10.73
N ILE A 14 -9.83 -16.23 -10.38
CA ILE A 14 -9.06 -15.58 -9.31
C ILE A 14 -8.20 -14.48 -9.94
N GLU A 15 -8.60 -13.22 -9.75
CA GLU A 15 -8.00 -12.06 -10.42
C GLU A 15 -6.71 -11.55 -9.74
N GLY A 16 -6.49 -11.84 -8.46
CA GLY A 16 -5.34 -11.35 -7.70
C GLY A 16 -4.51 -12.48 -7.13
N ILE A 17 -3.25 -12.58 -7.55
CA ILE A 17 -2.30 -13.54 -6.99
C ILE A 17 -1.02 -12.84 -6.52
N GLU A 18 -0.42 -13.35 -5.47
CA GLU A 18 0.90 -12.98 -4.99
C GLU A 18 1.86 -14.14 -5.17
N VAL A 19 3.02 -13.87 -5.76
CA VAL A 19 4.06 -14.88 -5.98
C VAL A 19 5.26 -14.51 -5.15
N GLU A 20 5.61 -15.37 -4.22
CA GLU A 20 6.83 -15.29 -3.44
C GLU A 20 7.82 -16.32 -4.00
N ASP A 21 8.87 -15.86 -4.68
CA ASP A 21 10.00 -16.67 -5.10
C ASP A 21 11.31 -15.92 -4.84
N ASN A 22 12.42 -16.64 -4.92
CA ASN A 22 13.74 -16.06 -4.72
C ASN A 22 14.49 -15.88 -6.05
N VAL A 23 13.75 -15.79 -7.17
CA VAL A 23 14.33 -15.59 -8.49
C VAL A 23 14.78 -14.13 -8.63
N PRO A 24 16.07 -13.86 -8.86
CA PRO A 24 16.55 -12.51 -9.04
C PRO A 24 15.91 -11.83 -10.26
N LEU A 25 15.47 -10.60 -10.11
CA LEU A 25 14.96 -9.80 -11.22
C LEU A 25 16.05 -9.57 -12.26
N THR A 26 15.70 -9.74 -13.53
CA THR A 26 16.61 -9.48 -14.64
C THR A 26 16.79 -7.98 -14.90
N GLU A 27 17.89 -7.59 -15.55
CA GLU A 27 18.10 -6.19 -15.96
C GLU A 27 16.97 -5.64 -16.84
N LYS A 28 16.25 -6.49 -17.54
CA LYS A 28 15.13 -6.10 -18.40
C LYS A 28 13.87 -5.77 -17.56
N GLU A 29 13.64 -6.52 -16.50
CA GLU A 29 12.53 -6.29 -15.57
C GLU A 29 12.77 -5.08 -14.68
N THR A 30 14.00 -4.86 -14.25
CA THR A 30 14.37 -3.69 -13.45
C THR A 30 14.47 -2.39 -14.26
N LYS A 31 14.53 -2.50 -15.60
CA LYS A 31 14.64 -1.35 -16.48
C LYS A 31 13.33 -0.55 -16.49
N GLY A 32 13.32 0.56 -15.79
CA GLY A 32 12.15 1.45 -15.61
C GLY A 32 11.55 1.40 -14.22
N MET A 33 12.01 0.51 -13.36
CA MET A 33 11.75 0.60 -11.94
C MET A 33 12.69 1.64 -11.33
N PHE A 34 12.13 2.62 -10.63
CA PHE A 34 12.91 3.62 -9.88
C PHE A 34 13.34 3.02 -8.52
N ILE A 35 14.10 1.92 -8.59
CA ILE A 35 14.60 1.22 -7.40
C ILE A 35 16.12 1.39 -7.39
N ASP A 36 16.63 2.16 -6.45
CA ASP A 36 18.06 2.41 -6.30
C ASP A 36 18.82 1.23 -5.68
N ILE A 37 18.13 0.42 -4.88
CA ILE A 37 18.69 -0.76 -4.21
C ILE A 37 17.69 -1.89 -4.31
N LEU A 38 18.06 -2.96 -5.00
CA LEU A 38 17.30 -4.20 -5.02
C LEU A 38 17.48 -4.93 -3.68
N PRO A 39 16.42 -5.53 -3.12
CA PRO A 39 16.55 -6.34 -1.92
C PRO A 39 17.48 -7.54 -2.18
N GLU A 40 18.33 -7.85 -1.20
CA GLU A 40 19.09 -9.10 -1.22
C GLU A 40 18.13 -10.26 -0.96
N LEU A 41 17.87 -11.06 -1.97
CA LEU A 41 17.04 -12.26 -1.87
C LEU A 41 17.86 -13.45 -1.33
N PRO A 42 17.25 -14.35 -0.55
CA PRO A 42 17.85 -15.63 -0.24
C PRO A 42 18.17 -16.42 -1.52
N PRO A 43 19.05 -17.43 -1.45
CA PRO A 43 19.31 -18.28 -2.62
C PRO A 43 18.02 -18.90 -3.16
N ASP A 44 17.86 -18.90 -4.48
CA ASP A 44 16.75 -19.58 -5.14
C ASP A 44 16.85 -21.10 -4.91
N GLU A 45 15.88 -21.66 -4.21
CA GLU A 45 15.76 -23.11 -3.95
C GLU A 45 14.87 -23.81 -4.99
N GLY A 46 14.42 -23.08 -6.01
CA GLY A 46 13.51 -23.60 -7.04
C GLY A 46 12.10 -23.87 -6.53
N VAL A 47 11.70 -23.21 -5.45
CA VAL A 47 10.38 -23.30 -4.84
C VAL A 47 9.75 -21.92 -4.86
N ALA A 48 8.49 -21.84 -5.28
CA ALA A 48 7.69 -20.64 -5.20
C ALA A 48 6.42 -20.89 -4.39
N LYS A 49 5.95 -19.87 -3.68
CA LYS A 49 4.66 -19.85 -3.02
C LYS A 49 3.74 -18.92 -3.82
N VAL A 50 2.59 -19.42 -4.18
CA VAL A 50 1.55 -18.63 -4.86
C VAL A 50 0.40 -18.48 -3.88
N SER A 51 0.10 -17.25 -3.49
CA SER A 51 -1.00 -16.92 -2.60
C SER A 51 -2.11 -16.21 -3.36
N PHE A 52 -3.34 -16.47 -2.99
CA PHE A 52 -4.53 -15.78 -3.48
C PHE A 52 -5.53 -15.62 -2.35
N TYR A 53 -6.46 -14.69 -2.52
CA TYR A 53 -7.45 -14.34 -1.51
C TYR A 53 -8.84 -14.60 -2.06
N LEU A 54 -9.71 -15.13 -1.24
CA LEU A 54 -11.13 -15.33 -1.53
C LEU A 54 -11.94 -14.63 -0.45
N ASP A 55 -13.04 -14.01 -0.85
CA ASP A 55 -14.02 -13.50 0.09
C ASP A 55 -14.70 -14.69 0.79
N ASP A 56 -15.03 -14.50 2.08
CA ASP A 56 -15.75 -15.50 2.88
C ASP A 56 -17.22 -15.55 2.43
N ASP A 57 -17.46 -16.23 1.34
CA ASP A 57 -18.79 -16.44 0.77
C ASP A 57 -19.08 -17.94 0.52
N ASP A 58 -20.31 -18.24 0.08
CA ASP A 58 -20.78 -19.60 -0.18
C ASP A 58 -20.02 -20.32 -1.34
N GLN A 59 -19.08 -19.63 -2.02
CA GLN A 59 -18.36 -20.15 -3.18
C GLN A 59 -16.94 -20.62 -2.86
N VAL A 60 -16.41 -20.36 -1.67
CA VAL A 60 -15.01 -20.70 -1.29
C VAL A 60 -14.71 -22.19 -1.52
N GLU A 61 -15.56 -23.09 -1.04
CA GLU A 61 -15.34 -24.55 -1.20
C GLU A 61 -15.33 -24.97 -2.67
N GLU A 62 -16.23 -24.40 -3.47
CA GLU A 62 -16.31 -24.72 -4.90
C GLU A 62 -15.09 -24.16 -5.66
N THR A 63 -14.64 -22.96 -5.33
CA THR A 63 -13.45 -22.38 -5.92
C THR A 63 -12.19 -23.18 -5.57
N LEU A 64 -12.02 -23.56 -4.31
CA LEU A 64 -10.90 -24.41 -3.89
C LEU A 64 -10.91 -25.75 -4.61
N ARG A 65 -12.07 -26.39 -4.77
CA ARG A 65 -12.20 -27.63 -5.53
C ARG A 65 -11.75 -27.46 -6.99
N ARG A 66 -12.12 -26.38 -7.65
CA ARG A 66 -11.68 -26.06 -9.02
C ARG A 66 -10.17 -25.81 -9.10
N VAL A 67 -9.59 -25.18 -8.09
CA VAL A 67 -8.15 -24.98 -7.99
C VAL A 67 -7.44 -26.34 -7.84
N GLU A 68 -7.92 -27.24 -6.96
CA GLU A 68 -7.35 -28.58 -6.80
C GLU A 68 -7.42 -29.38 -8.11
N GLU A 69 -8.56 -29.37 -8.80
CA GLU A 69 -8.73 -30.03 -10.10
C GLU A 69 -7.76 -29.47 -11.15
N GLY A 70 -7.61 -28.15 -11.23
CA GLY A 70 -6.67 -27.50 -12.14
C GLY A 70 -5.21 -27.85 -11.84
N LEU A 71 -4.82 -27.90 -10.55
CA LEU A 71 -3.47 -28.35 -10.14
C LEU A 71 -3.24 -29.83 -10.49
N ASP A 72 -4.24 -30.69 -10.36
CA ASP A 72 -4.13 -32.10 -10.75
C ASP A 72 -3.97 -32.27 -12.27
N GLU A 73 -4.70 -31.49 -13.06
CA GLU A 73 -4.54 -31.47 -14.51
C GLU A 73 -3.13 -30.98 -14.91
N LEU A 74 -2.65 -29.89 -14.35
CA LEU A 74 -1.30 -29.37 -14.63
C LEU A 74 -0.21 -30.34 -14.24
N ALA A 75 -0.39 -31.09 -13.14
CA ALA A 75 0.58 -32.08 -12.67
C ALA A 75 0.77 -33.25 -13.64
N ALA A 76 -0.18 -33.51 -14.52
CA ALA A 76 -0.04 -34.50 -15.58
C ALA A 76 0.99 -34.11 -16.66
N TYR A 77 1.30 -32.82 -16.77
CA TYR A 77 2.14 -32.26 -17.82
C TYR A 77 3.43 -31.63 -17.30
N THR A 78 3.46 -31.21 -16.02
CA THR A 78 4.62 -30.53 -15.43
C THR A 78 4.80 -30.91 -13.94
N ASN A 79 6.01 -30.78 -13.47
CA ASN A 79 6.30 -30.98 -12.06
C ASN A 79 5.97 -29.72 -11.26
N LEU A 80 4.95 -29.79 -10.43
CA LEU A 80 4.49 -28.70 -9.55
C LEU A 80 5.08 -28.77 -8.13
N GLY A 81 6.05 -29.67 -7.89
CA GLY A 81 6.62 -29.83 -6.55
C GLY A 81 5.61 -30.41 -5.55
N GLN A 82 5.61 -29.91 -4.32
CA GLN A 82 4.84 -30.47 -3.20
C GLN A 82 3.37 -30.07 -3.20
N ARG A 83 2.80 -29.41 -4.12
CA ARG A 83 1.37 -29.08 -4.29
C ARG A 83 0.54 -29.06 -2.99
N SER A 84 1.04 -28.41 -1.93
CA SER A 84 0.27 -28.21 -0.71
C SER A 84 -0.57 -26.95 -0.83
N ILE A 85 -1.86 -27.06 -0.53
CA ILE A 85 -2.74 -25.90 -0.34
C ILE A 85 -2.88 -25.70 1.16
N GLU A 86 -2.51 -24.53 1.65
CA GLU A 86 -2.68 -24.12 3.04
C GLU A 86 -3.70 -22.99 3.08
N ALA A 87 -4.83 -23.23 3.72
CA ALA A 87 -5.83 -22.20 3.95
C ALA A 87 -5.61 -21.55 5.31
N SER A 88 -5.69 -20.24 5.36
CA SER A 88 -5.71 -19.46 6.59
C SER A 88 -6.83 -18.42 6.50
N GLU A 89 -7.54 -18.24 7.59
CA GLU A 89 -8.51 -17.17 7.71
C GLU A 89 -7.78 -15.92 8.20
N THR A 90 -7.99 -14.80 7.51
CA THR A 90 -7.52 -13.49 7.94
C THR A 90 -8.74 -12.61 8.12
N GLU A 91 -9.03 -12.16 9.33
CA GLU A 91 -10.06 -11.15 9.52
C GLU A 91 -9.58 -9.82 8.95
N ASP A 92 -10.40 -9.17 8.11
CA ASP A 92 -10.13 -7.81 7.58
C ASP A 92 -9.76 -6.82 8.69
N LYS A 93 -10.35 -7.01 9.87
CA LYS A 93 -10.06 -6.19 11.06
C LYS A 93 -8.63 -6.33 11.56
N ASP A 94 -8.01 -7.49 11.42
CA ASP A 94 -6.64 -7.71 11.86
C ASP A 94 -5.65 -7.06 10.88
N TRP A 95 -5.95 -7.10 9.59
CA TRP A 95 -5.15 -6.41 8.59
C TRP A 95 -5.30 -4.88 8.70
N ILE A 96 -6.53 -4.38 8.78
CA ILE A 96 -6.84 -2.95 8.95
C ILE A 96 -6.26 -2.39 10.25
N ASN A 97 -6.17 -3.18 11.31
CA ASN A 97 -5.63 -2.71 12.59
C ASN A 97 -4.12 -2.93 12.72
N ASN A 98 -3.57 -3.95 12.06
CA ASN A 98 -2.16 -4.32 12.22
C ASN A 98 -1.22 -3.27 11.61
N TRP A 99 -1.58 -2.63 10.50
CA TRP A 99 -0.77 -1.57 9.90
C TRP A 99 -0.76 -0.27 10.72
N LYS A 100 -1.81 -0.01 11.53
CA LYS A 100 -1.89 1.17 12.42
C LYS A 100 -0.74 1.22 13.41
N GLN A 101 -0.24 0.08 13.87
CA GLN A 101 0.91 0.03 14.79
C GLN A 101 2.22 0.52 14.17
N TYR A 102 2.33 0.48 12.85
CA TYR A 102 3.52 0.98 12.13
C TYR A 102 3.47 2.49 11.89
N PHE A 103 2.30 3.09 12.07
CA PHE A 103 2.11 4.52 11.90
C PHE A 103 2.40 5.26 13.21
N LYS A 104 3.64 5.75 13.33
CA LYS A 104 4.08 6.52 14.49
C LYS A 104 4.16 8.01 14.15
N PRO A 105 3.94 8.90 15.14
CA PRO A 105 4.17 10.32 14.95
C PRO A 105 5.60 10.59 14.48
N PHE A 106 5.74 11.47 13.50
CA PHE A 106 7.04 11.91 13.00
C PHE A 106 7.02 13.41 12.70
N THR A 107 8.18 14.00 12.57
CA THR A 107 8.29 15.44 12.34
C THR A 107 8.98 15.75 11.02
N VAL A 108 8.48 16.80 10.37
CA VAL A 108 9.15 17.46 9.26
C VAL A 108 9.36 18.90 9.68
N ASP A 109 10.60 19.25 9.99
CA ASP A 109 11.02 20.55 10.53
C ASP A 109 10.13 21.02 11.72
N HIS A 110 9.25 22.00 11.54
CA HIS A 110 8.38 22.54 12.60
C HIS A 110 6.99 21.89 12.63
N ILE A 111 6.75 20.90 11.79
CA ILE A 111 5.45 20.24 11.65
C ILE A 111 5.54 18.87 12.28
N LEU A 112 4.54 18.54 13.13
CA LEU A 112 4.30 17.20 13.63
C LEU A 112 3.16 16.56 12.82
N ILE A 113 3.44 15.41 12.23
CA ILE A 113 2.44 14.60 11.54
C ILE A 113 2.15 13.37 12.39
N LYS A 114 0.88 13.11 12.66
CA LYS A 114 0.45 11.95 13.43
C LYS A 114 -0.96 11.51 13.05
N PRO A 115 -1.29 10.22 13.22
CA PRO A 115 -2.67 9.75 13.11
C PRO A 115 -3.50 10.10 14.37
N THR A 116 -4.82 9.97 14.26
CA THR A 116 -5.75 10.29 15.38
C THR A 116 -5.51 9.45 16.62
N TRP A 117 -5.17 8.16 16.46
CA TRP A 117 -4.99 7.20 17.57
C TRP A 117 -3.66 7.34 18.31
N GLU A 118 -2.72 8.13 17.84
CA GLU A 118 -1.47 8.38 18.55
C GLU A 118 -1.56 9.66 19.38
N THR A 119 -0.84 9.70 20.48
CA THR A 119 -0.73 10.89 21.34
C THR A 119 0.37 11.82 20.85
N ILE A 120 0.26 13.11 21.18
CA ILE A 120 1.32 14.08 20.90
C ILE A 120 2.46 13.87 21.89
N PRO A 121 3.68 13.52 21.43
CA PRO A 121 4.86 13.45 22.31
C PRO A 121 5.13 14.81 22.99
N GLU A 122 5.52 14.78 24.26
CA GLU A 122 5.79 16.00 25.05
C GLU A 122 6.80 16.94 24.35
N GLU A 123 7.81 16.37 23.71
CA GLU A 123 8.87 17.08 22.99
C GLU A 123 8.41 17.78 21.71
N HIS A 124 7.18 17.50 21.27
CA HIS A 124 6.62 18.01 20.00
C HIS A 124 5.37 18.86 20.18
N LYS A 125 5.01 19.21 21.42
CA LYS A 125 3.81 20.01 21.72
C LYS A 125 3.80 21.41 21.09
N ASP A 126 4.98 21.97 20.86
CA ASP A 126 5.14 23.30 20.28
C ASP A 126 5.12 23.30 18.74
N LYS A 127 5.03 22.12 18.13
CA LYS A 127 5.02 22.00 16.67
C LYS A 127 3.62 22.21 16.09
N LEU A 128 3.57 22.64 14.83
CA LEU A 128 2.32 22.71 14.08
C LEU A 128 1.79 21.29 13.85
N LEU A 129 0.60 21.01 14.37
CA LEU A 129 0.00 19.68 14.27
C LEU A 129 -0.74 19.52 12.92
N VAL A 130 -0.33 18.51 12.17
CA VAL A 130 -1.06 17.95 11.03
C VAL A 130 -1.47 16.53 11.40
N GLN A 131 -2.78 16.30 11.45
CA GLN A 131 -3.35 15.00 11.78
C GLN A 131 -3.81 14.35 10.47
N ILE A 132 -3.30 13.15 10.20
CA ILE A 132 -3.61 12.38 9.00
C ILE A 132 -3.82 10.95 9.41
N ASP A 133 -5.00 10.44 9.14
CA ASP A 133 -5.30 9.01 9.26
C ASP A 133 -5.03 8.36 7.89
N PRO A 134 -3.96 7.57 7.77
CA PRO A 134 -3.72 6.82 6.56
C PRO A 134 -4.85 5.82 6.37
N GLY A 135 -5.65 6.04 5.36
CA GLY A 135 -6.71 5.14 4.93
C GLY A 135 -6.27 4.26 3.75
N THR A 136 -7.21 3.92 2.90
CA THR A 136 -6.96 3.23 1.62
C THR A 136 -6.34 4.14 0.56
N ALA A 137 -6.42 5.48 0.75
CA ALA A 137 -5.81 6.45 -0.15
C ALA A 137 -4.30 6.59 0.10
N PHE A 138 -3.53 6.81 -0.97
CA PHE A 138 -2.10 7.08 -0.90
C PHE A 138 -1.81 8.40 -0.14
N GLY A 139 -0.70 8.46 0.59
CA GLY A 139 -0.25 9.69 1.22
C GLY A 139 -0.15 9.62 2.74
N THR A 140 0.69 8.73 3.24
CA THR A 140 0.99 8.59 4.67
C THR A 140 1.86 9.72 5.22
N GLY A 141 2.50 10.49 4.32
CA GLY A 141 3.48 11.52 4.68
C GLY A 141 4.88 11.00 4.97
N MET A 142 5.07 9.71 5.14
CA MET A 142 6.38 9.13 5.49
C MET A 142 7.34 9.09 4.31
N HIS A 143 6.84 9.10 3.08
CA HIS A 143 7.67 9.08 1.88
C HIS A 143 8.50 10.37 1.77
N GLU A 144 9.75 10.23 1.39
CA GLU A 144 10.71 11.35 1.32
C GLU A 144 10.23 12.48 0.40
N THR A 145 9.59 12.14 -0.71
CA THR A 145 9.03 13.16 -1.64
C THR A 145 7.94 13.99 -0.98
N THR A 146 7.05 13.37 -0.19
CA THR A 146 6.01 14.09 0.57
C THR A 146 6.65 15.01 1.60
N GLN A 147 7.65 14.53 2.33
CA GLN A 147 8.39 15.35 3.30
C GLN A 147 9.10 16.54 2.63
N LEU A 148 9.68 16.33 1.44
CA LEU A 148 10.30 17.42 0.66
C LEU A 148 9.24 18.46 0.24
N CYS A 149 8.07 18.03 -0.21
CA CYS A 149 6.96 18.93 -0.53
C CYS A 149 6.53 19.73 0.72
N ILE A 150 6.39 19.09 1.87
CA ILE A 150 6.03 19.75 3.13
C ILE A 150 7.05 20.84 3.49
N ARG A 151 8.35 20.56 3.38
CA ARG A 151 9.41 21.57 3.59
C ARG A 151 9.30 22.76 2.61
N GLN A 152 8.87 22.51 1.37
CA GLN A 152 8.65 23.59 0.43
C GLN A 152 7.38 24.39 0.77
N LEU A 153 6.30 23.74 1.20
CA LEU A 153 5.11 24.43 1.69
C LEU A 153 5.44 25.33 2.87
N GLU A 154 6.21 24.87 3.85
CA GLU A 154 6.64 25.67 5.01
C GLU A 154 7.43 26.92 4.59
N LYS A 155 8.14 26.85 3.47
CA LYS A 155 8.95 27.97 2.96
C LYS A 155 8.15 28.97 2.13
N TYR A 156 7.14 28.51 1.38
CA TYR A 156 6.50 29.35 0.34
C TYR A 156 5.05 29.72 0.66
N VAL A 157 4.38 28.99 1.57
CA VAL A 157 2.98 29.29 1.92
C VAL A 157 2.89 30.54 2.79
N HIS A 158 1.94 31.41 2.46
CA HIS A 158 1.61 32.61 3.22
C HIS A 158 0.09 32.87 3.16
N SER A 159 -0.41 33.84 3.91
CA SER A 159 -1.84 34.10 4.10
C SER A 159 -2.65 34.42 2.83
N GLU A 160 -1.99 34.79 1.75
CA GLU A 160 -2.64 35.06 0.46
C GLU A 160 -2.45 33.91 -0.55
N SER A 161 -1.81 32.82 -0.14
CA SER A 161 -1.59 31.69 -1.02
C SER A 161 -2.89 30.97 -1.36
N GLU A 162 -3.13 30.77 -2.64
CA GLU A 162 -4.15 29.91 -3.20
C GLU A 162 -3.45 28.71 -3.85
N ILE A 163 -3.82 27.49 -3.46
CA ILE A 163 -3.06 26.27 -3.77
C ILE A 163 -3.95 25.28 -4.50
N LEU A 164 -3.41 24.67 -5.54
CA LEU A 164 -3.99 23.50 -6.20
C LEU A 164 -3.12 22.29 -5.91
N ASP A 165 -3.69 21.30 -5.23
CA ASP A 165 -3.07 20.01 -4.91
C ASP A 165 -3.56 18.97 -5.91
N VAL A 166 -2.70 18.61 -6.87
CA VAL A 166 -3.03 17.65 -7.94
C VAL A 166 -2.52 16.27 -7.56
N GLY A 167 -3.43 15.30 -7.47
CA GLY A 167 -3.15 13.99 -6.88
C GLY A 167 -3.11 14.09 -5.36
N THR A 168 -4.17 14.67 -4.77
CA THR A 168 -4.20 15.03 -3.34
C THR A 168 -4.13 13.84 -2.40
N GLY A 169 -4.58 12.63 -2.83
CA GLY A 169 -4.58 11.41 -2.03
C GLY A 169 -5.26 11.60 -0.67
N SER A 170 -4.53 11.40 0.41
CA SER A 170 -5.00 11.65 1.79
C SER A 170 -5.26 13.12 2.13
N GLY A 171 -4.92 14.04 1.25
CA GLY A 171 -5.00 15.48 1.49
C GLY A 171 -3.83 16.07 2.28
N ILE A 172 -2.82 15.28 2.59
CA ILE A 172 -1.74 15.70 3.50
C ILE A 172 -1.05 17.00 3.10
N LEU A 173 -0.78 17.24 1.82
CA LEU A 173 -0.14 18.46 1.36
C LEU A 173 -1.10 19.65 1.45
N GLY A 174 -2.34 19.46 0.98
CA GLY A 174 -3.38 20.48 1.07
C GLY A 174 -3.70 20.88 2.51
N ILE A 175 -3.90 19.91 3.40
CA ILE A 175 -4.15 20.13 4.82
C ILE A 175 -2.96 20.84 5.49
N THR A 176 -1.74 20.41 5.16
CA THR A 176 -0.51 21.08 5.67
C THR A 176 -0.48 22.53 5.23
N ALA A 177 -0.78 22.82 3.97
CA ALA A 177 -0.80 24.18 3.45
C ALA A 177 -1.85 25.06 4.17
N LEU A 178 -3.05 24.56 4.44
CA LEU A 178 -4.05 25.26 5.24
C LEU A 178 -3.57 25.52 6.66
N LYS A 179 -2.94 24.56 7.30
CA LYS A 179 -2.36 24.71 8.66
C LYS A 179 -1.23 25.73 8.69
N LEU A 180 -0.48 25.87 7.60
CA LEU A 180 0.55 26.91 7.43
C LEU A 180 -0.04 28.30 7.12
N GLY A 181 -1.35 28.39 6.93
CA GLY A 181 -2.06 29.64 6.76
C GLY A 181 -2.39 30.00 5.32
N ALA A 182 -2.39 29.04 4.39
CA ALA A 182 -2.89 29.28 3.05
C ALA A 182 -4.34 29.78 3.08
N LYS A 183 -4.68 30.71 2.18
CA LYS A 183 -6.01 31.32 2.06
C LYS A 183 -7.04 30.28 1.62
N GLU A 184 -6.67 29.46 0.65
CA GLU A 184 -7.55 28.48 0.05
C GLU A 184 -6.74 27.36 -0.61
N VAL A 185 -7.29 26.13 -0.58
CA VAL A 185 -6.69 24.96 -1.21
C VAL A 185 -7.77 24.18 -1.96
N TRP A 186 -7.48 23.80 -3.18
CA TRP A 186 -8.27 22.85 -3.97
C TRP A 186 -7.48 21.57 -4.16
N GLY A 187 -8.06 20.43 -3.77
CA GLY A 187 -7.50 19.12 -4.05
C GLY A 187 -8.19 18.47 -5.25
N THR A 188 -7.44 17.79 -6.09
CA THR A 188 -7.97 16.95 -7.18
C THR A 188 -7.30 15.60 -7.17
N ASP A 189 -8.06 14.54 -7.47
CA ASP A 189 -7.53 13.19 -7.61
C ASP A 189 -8.31 12.42 -8.68
N LEU A 190 -7.71 11.37 -9.23
CA LEU A 190 -8.37 10.41 -10.12
C LEU A 190 -9.06 9.28 -9.35
N ASP A 191 -8.60 9.02 -8.11
CA ASP A 191 -9.16 8.02 -7.22
C ASP A 191 -10.30 8.63 -6.39
N GLU A 192 -11.51 8.09 -6.53
CA GLU A 192 -12.68 8.53 -5.76
C GLU A 192 -12.48 8.33 -4.23
N ASN A 193 -11.68 7.35 -3.82
CA ASN A 193 -11.34 7.14 -2.41
C ASN A 193 -10.59 8.32 -1.79
N ALA A 194 -9.86 9.10 -2.59
CA ALA A 194 -9.16 10.29 -2.12
C ALA A 194 -10.14 11.35 -1.59
N ILE A 195 -11.33 11.50 -2.21
CA ILE A 195 -12.34 12.45 -1.75
C ILE A 195 -12.83 12.08 -0.35
N THR A 196 -13.07 10.79 -0.13
CA THR A 196 -13.46 10.28 1.19
C THR A 196 -12.34 10.50 2.22
N ALA A 197 -11.12 10.13 1.87
CA ALA A 197 -9.96 10.27 2.75
C ALA A 197 -9.68 11.72 3.17
N VAL A 198 -9.77 12.67 2.22
CA VAL A 198 -9.62 14.12 2.53
C VAL A 198 -10.76 14.61 3.45
N GLY A 199 -11.97 14.06 3.28
CA GLY A 199 -13.11 14.43 4.12
C GLY A 199 -13.02 13.88 5.55
N GLU A 200 -12.29 12.80 5.76
CA GLU A 200 -12.04 12.18 7.07
C GLU A 200 -10.86 12.82 7.81
N ASN A 201 -9.89 13.37 7.10
CA ASN A 201 -8.70 14.03 7.62
C ASN A 201 -8.93 15.54 7.86
#